data_af7d301ffaec805a0a9531fcf612693c
#
_entry.id   af7d301ffaec805a0a9531fcf612693c
#
_cell.length_a   1.000
_cell.length_b   1.000
_cell.length_c   1.000
_cell.angle_alpha   90.00
_cell.angle_beta   90.00
_cell.angle_gamma   90.00
#
_symmetry.space_group_name_H-M   'P 1'
#
loop_
_entity.id
_entity.type
_entity.pdbx_description
1 polymer ?
#
loop_
_entity_poly.entity_id
_entity_poly.type
_entity_poly.pdbx_seq_one_letter_code
_entity_poly.pdbx_strand_id
1 'polypeptide(L)'
;MSHFSVSVIVPHDYSNSHVTANDIENCLHRILAPYDEQTEEAEYREFEDRTDEAKADYETDTMRVIRYPDGTIRSIYDRIFTDKFYIHEDVIYQYGAEKSIADKLQTEESKALELVNDYPVKAWYASFEAYCEEHRGYIQDSEGLWGYTYNPN
;
A
#
# COMPACT_ATOMS: atom_id res chain seq x y z
N MET A 1 -28.24 8.91 -14.01
CA MET A 1 -26.98 9.60 -14.43
C MET A 1 -27.36 10.74 -15.37
N SER A 2 -26.98 11.95 -15.04
CA SER A 2 -27.12 13.07 -15.94
C SER A 2 -25.89 13.12 -16.86
N HIS A 3 -26.14 13.11 -18.16
CA HIS A 3 -25.10 13.31 -19.16
C HIS A 3 -25.08 14.78 -19.55
N PHE A 4 -23.93 15.39 -19.54
CA PHE A 4 -23.75 16.73 -20.10
C PHE A 4 -22.70 16.67 -21.20
N SER A 5 -22.85 17.55 -22.18
CA SER A 5 -21.89 17.67 -23.27
C SER A 5 -21.07 18.93 -23.07
N VAL A 6 -19.77 18.81 -23.20
CA VAL A 6 -18.84 19.94 -23.12
C VAL A 6 -18.24 20.16 -24.49
N SER A 7 -18.31 21.40 -24.96
CA SER A 7 -17.63 21.84 -26.20
C SER A 7 -16.33 22.54 -25.81
N VAL A 8 -15.22 22.01 -26.28
CA VAL A 8 -13.91 22.58 -26.04
C VAL A 8 -13.38 23.22 -27.32
N ILE A 9 -13.03 24.49 -27.22
CA ILE A 9 -12.39 25.21 -28.34
C ILE A 9 -10.89 25.10 -28.15
N VAL A 10 -10.25 24.31 -29.00
CA VAL A 10 -8.81 24.14 -29.00
C VAL A 10 -8.19 25.22 -29.89
N PRO A 11 -7.30 26.08 -29.33
CA PRO A 11 -6.55 27.03 -30.15
C PRO A 11 -5.65 26.26 -31.11
N HIS A 12 -5.86 26.47 -32.40
CA HIS A 12 -5.06 25.79 -33.41
C HIS A 12 -4.45 26.82 -34.35
N ASP A 13 -3.16 26.70 -34.59
CA ASP A 13 -2.49 27.41 -35.65
C ASP A 13 -2.65 26.65 -36.98
N TYR A 14 -3.60 27.09 -37.79
CA TYR A 14 -3.90 26.48 -39.09
C TYR A 14 -2.78 26.58 -40.12
N SER A 15 -1.67 27.23 -39.78
CA SER A 15 -0.51 27.34 -40.68
C SER A 15 0.27 26.03 -40.81
N ASN A 16 0.07 25.06 -39.89
CA ASN A 16 0.72 23.75 -39.87
C ASN A 16 -0.24 22.63 -40.27
N SER A 17 -0.12 22.13 -41.49
CA SER A 17 -0.98 21.10 -42.09
C SER A 17 -0.75 19.67 -41.52
N HIS A 18 -0.04 19.50 -40.40
CA HIS A 18 0.35 18.19 -39.86
C HIS A 18 -0.18 17.90 -38.44
N VAL A 19 -1.31 18.51 -38.06
CA VAL A 19 -1.94 18.13 -36.78
C VAL A 19 -2.55 16.75 -36.88
N THR A 20 -2.10 15.85 -36.06
CA THR A 20 -2.62 14.48 -35.97
C THR A 20 -3.78 14.39 -34.98
N ALA A 21 -4.60 13.34 -35.09
CA ALA A 21 -5.64 13.05 -34.10
C ALA A 21 -5.06 12.95 -32.69
N ASN A 22 -3.84 12.40 -32.55
CA ASN A 22 -3.14 12.27 -31.29
C ASN A 22 -2.75 13.62 -30.67
N ASP A 23 -2.39 14.61 -31.49
CA ASP A 23 -2.09 15.97 -30.99
C ASP A 23 -3.34 16.64 -30.41
N ILE A 24 -4.48 16.43 -31.05
CA ILE A 24 -5.78 16.94 -30.59
C ILE A 24 -6.16 16.25 -29.26
N GLU A 25 -6.01 14.92 -29.17
CA GLU A 25 -6.32 14.15 -28.00
C GLU A 25 -5.45 14.56 -26.80
N ASN A 26 -4.16 14.72 -27.00
CA ASN A 26 -3.23 15.18 -25.97
C ASN A 26 -3.56 16.62 -25.50
N CYS A 27 -3.97 17.48 -26.41
CA CYS A 27 -4.40 18.83 -26.07
C CYS A 27 -5.69 18.81 -25.24
N LEU A 28 -6.66 17.99 -25.62
CA LEU A 28 -7.91 17.81 -24.87
C LEU A 28 -7.66 17.27 -23.47
N HIS A 29 -6.84 16.23 -23.33
CA HIS A 29 -6.46 15.69 -22.02
C HIS A 29 -5.85 16.77 -21.12
N ARG A 30 -4.94 17.58 -21.64
CA ARG A 30 -4.32 18.67 -20.88
C ARG A 30 -5.30 19.75 -20.44
N ILE A 31 -6.24 20.12 -21.31
CA ILE A 31 -7.23 21.17 -21.03
C ILE A 31 -8.29 20.66 -20.06
N LEU A 32 -8.69 19.40 -20.17
CA LEU A 32 -9.74 18.81 -19.35
C LEU A 32 -9.23 18.23 -18.02
N ALA A 33 -7.92 18.03 -17.85
CA ALA A 33 -7.34 17.49 -16.62
C ALA A 33 -7.81 18.20 -15.34
N PRO A 34 -7.94 19.54 -15.28
CA PRO A 34 -8.44 20.23 -14.09
C PRO A 34 -9.92 19.94 -13.78
N TYR A 35 -10.67 19.39 -14.74
CA TYR A 35 -12.10 19.09 -14.61
C TYR A 35 -12.36 17.57 -14.48
N ASP A 36 -11.32 16.78 -14.37
CA ASP A 36 -11.45 15.35 -14.13
C ASP A 36 -11.99 15.13 -12.71
N GLU A 37 -13.15 14.48 -12.61
CA GLU A 37 -13.80 14.17 -11.33
C GLU A 37 -12.92 13.29 -10.42
N GLN A 38 -11.92 12.62 -10.99
CA GLN A 38 -10.96 11.80 -10.26
C GLN A 38 -9.70 12.58 -9.84
N THR A 39 -9.56 13.84 -10.28
CA THR A 39 -8.45 14.68 -9.85
C THR A 39 -8.73 15.18 -8.44
N GLU A 40 -7.98 14.66 -7.48
CA GLU A 40 -8.03 15.13 -6.09
C GLU A 40 -7.39 16.52 -6.00
N GLU A 41 -8.20 17.54 -5.76
CA GLU A 41 -7.72 18.88 -5.48
C GLU A 41 -7.16 18.95 -4.06
N ALA A 42 -5.88 19.24 -3.93
CA ALA A 42 -5.19 19.24 -2.63
C ALA A 42 -5.82 20.21 -1.61
N GLU A 43 -6.40 21.31 -2.10
CA GLU A 43 -7.06 22.33 -1.26
C GLU A 43 -8.40 21.88 -0.66
N TYR A 44 -8.99 20.78 -1.16
CA TYR A 44 -10.23 20.20 -0.63
C TYR A 44 -9.99 18.97 0.24
N ARG A 45 -8.72 18.63 0.50
CA ARG A 45 -8.40 17.51 1.38
C ARG A 45 -8.56 17.92 2.83
N GLU A 46 -9.26 17.09 3.57
CA GLU A 46 -9.36 17.19 5.01
C GLU A 46 -8.41 16.18 5.68
N PHE A 47 -7.84 16.58 6.80
CA PHE A 47 -7.02 15.71 7.63
C PHE A 47 -7.89 15.08 8.70
N GLU A 48 -7.84 13.76 8.81
CA GLU A 48 -8.50 13.02 9.88
C GLU A 48 -7.45 12.59 10.90
N ASP A 49 -7.55 13.11 12.10
CA ASP A 49 -6.69 12.75 13.23
C ASP A 49 -7.04 11.36 13.75
N ARG A 50 -6.03 10.48 13.78
CA ARG A 50 -6.10 9.11 14.29
C ARG A 50 -5.04 8.84 15.36
N THR A 51 -4.48 9.88 15.94
CA THR A 51 -3.36 9.79 16.89
C THR A 51 -3.69 8.93 18.10
N ASP A 52 -4.84 9.16 18.73
CA ASP A 52 -5.21 8.42 19.94
C ASP A 52 -5.55 6.95 19.64
N GLU A 53 -6.20 6.69 18.52
CA GLU A 53 -6.45 5.33 18.03
C GLU A 53 -5.13 4.62 17.74
N ALA A 54 -4.22 5.25 17.02
CA ALA A 54 -2.91 4.69 16.69
C ALA A 54 -2.07 4.39 17.94
N LYS A 55 -2.13 5.24 18.97
CA LYS A 55 -1.44 4.99 20.25
C LYS A 55 -2.01 3.77 20.98
N ALA A 56 -3.33 3.64 21.03
CA ALA A 56 -3.97 2.48 21.65
C ALA A 56 -3.62 1.19 20.91
N ASP A 57 -3.68 1.20 19.59
CA ASP A 57 -3.36 0.05 18.75
C ASP A 57 -1.87 -0.33 18.86
N TYR A 58 -0.97 0.65 18.88
CA TYR A 58 0.47 0.39 19.04
C TYR A 58 0.80 -0.36 20.34
N GLU A 59 0.06 -0.14 21.40
CA GLU A 59 0.26 -0.83 22.68
C GLU A 59 -0.31 -2.25 22.70
N THR A 60 -1.34 -2.53 21.88
CA THR A 60 -2.11 -3.77 21.97
C THR A 60 -2.04 -4.64 20.70
N ASP A 61 -1.73 -4.07 19.56
CA ASP A 61 -1.71 -4.78 18.28
C ASP A 61 -0.58 -5.80 18.21
N THR A 62 -0.88 -6.88 17.50
CA THR A 62 0.05 -7.96 17.22
C THR A 62 0.15 -8.20 15.72
N MET A 63 1.22 -8.83 15.32
CA MET A 63 1.46 -9.19 13.93
C MET A 63 1.99 -10.62 13.81
N ARG A 64 1.86 -11.20 12.62
CA ARG A 64 2.41 -12.51 12.32
C ARG A 64 3.84 -12.38 11.82
N VAL A 65 4.74 -13.12 12.43
CA VAL A 65 6.16 -13.15 12.07
C VAL A 65 6.68 -14.59 12.03
N ILE A 66 7.82 -14.76 11.39
CA ILE A 66 8.54 -16.04 11.39
C ILE A 66 9.78 -15.91 12.26
N ARG A 67 9.93 -16.82 13.21
CA ARG A 67 11.15 -16.97 13.99
C ARG A 67 12.02 -18.06 13.38
N TYR A 68 13.24 -17.70 13.07
CA TYR A 68 14.26 -18.62 12.56
C TYR A 68 15.01 -19.29 13.72
N PRO A 69 15.68 -20.46 13.47
CA PRO A 69 16.42 -21.18 14.52
C PRO A 69 17.56 -20.38 15.15
N ASP A 70 18.11 -19.40 14.44
CA ASP A 70 19.15 -18.48 14.94
C ASP A 70 18.59 -17.33 15.80
N GLY A 71 17.27 -17.29 16.01
CA GLY A 71 16.57 -16.24 16.73
C GLY A 71 16.16 -15.03 15.89
N THR A 72 16.52 -14.99 14.61
CA THR A 72 16.11 -13.91 13.69
C THR A 72 14.59 -13.93 13.49
N ILE A 73 13.97 -12.75 13.55
CA ILE A 73 12.54 -12.54 13.32
C ILE A 73 12.35 -11.86 11.96
N ARG A 74 11.48 -12.41 11.12
CA ARG A 74 11.15 -11.85 9.80
C ARG A 74 9.65 -11.74 9.61
N SER A 75 9.24 -10.75 8.82
CA SER A 75 7.84 -10.65 8.38
C SER A 75 7.46 -11.87 7.53
N ILE A 76 6.18 -12.29 7.62
CA ILE A 76 5.61 -13.31 6.72
C ILE A 76 5.61 -12.88 5.24
N TYR A 77 5.80 -11.59 4.96
CA TYR A 77 5.90 -11.03 3.60
C TYR A 77 7.35 -10.80 3.14
N ASP A 78 8.35 -11.08 4.00
CA ASP A 78 9.76 -10.95 3.64
C ASP A 78 10.10 -11.92 2.50
N ARG A 79 10.77 -11.44 1.46
CA ARG A 79 11.15 -12.25 0.29
C ARG A 79 12.06 -13.42 0.63
N ILE A 80 12.91 -13.28 1.63
CA ILE A 80 13.76 -14.39 2.13
C ILE A 80 12.90 -15.57 2.58
N PHE A 81 11.73 -15.29 3.17
CA PHE A 81 10.76 -16.30 3.54
C PHE A 81 9.91 -16.74 2.34
N THR A 82 9.26 -15.79 1.66
CA THR A 82 8.24 -16.07 0.63
C THR A 82 8.81 -16.71 -0.64
N ASP A 83 10.10 -16.56 -0.93
CA ASP A 83 10.74 -17.22 -2.07
C ASP A 83 10.91 -18.73 -1.87
N LYS A 84 10.91 -19.20 -0.62
CA LYS A 84 11.21 -20.58 -0.25
C LYS A 84 10.04 -21.32 0.41
N PHE A 85 9.26 -20.58 1.21
CA PHE A 85 8.23 -21.11 2.08
C PHE A 85 6.89 -20.41 1.88
N TYR A 86 5.83 -21.07 2.31
CA TYR A 86 4.49 -20.50 2.39
C TYR A 86 3.76 -21.04 3.62
N ILE A 87 2.69 -20.34 4.02
CA ILE A 87 1.87 -20.71 5.17
C ILE A 87 0.51 -21.20 4.66
N HIS A 88 0.09 -22.37 5.15
CA HIS A 88 -1.24 -22.88 4.91
C HIS A 88 -1.78 -23.50 6.20
N GLU A 89 -2.96 -23.02 6.66
CA GLU A 89 -3.58 -23.47 7.90
C GLU A 89 -2.61 -23.42 9.11
N ASP A 90 -1.90 -22.30 9.25
CA ASP A 90 -0.91 -22.03 10.30
C ASP A 90 0.30 -23.00 10.32
N VAL A 91 0.53 -23.71 9.24
CA VAL A 91 1.69 -24.56 9.04
C VAL A 91 2.59 -23.99 7.94
N ILE A 92 3.89 -24.03 8.18
CA ILE A 92 4.90 -23.59 7.21
C ILE A 92 5.30 -24.77 6.33
N TYR A 93 5.18 -24.57 5.01
CA TYR A 93 5.60 -25.52 3.98
C TYR A 93 6.69 -24.92 3.11
N GLN A 94 7.51 -25.76 2.54
CA GLN A 94 8.49 -25.38 1.54
C GLN A 94 7.92 -25.64 0.14
N TYR A 95 8.16 -24.72 -0.80
CA TYR A 95 7.83 -24.95 -2.19
C TYR A 95 8.63 -26.13 -2.77
N GLY A 96 7.95 -26.96 -3.60
CA GLY A 96 8.62 -27.93 -4.44
C GLY A 96 9.43 -27.29 -5.57
N ALA A 97 10.05 -28.11 -6.41
CA ALA A 97 10.91 -27.67 -7.51
C ALA A 97 10.23 -26.69 -8.49
N GLU A 98 8.91 -26.79 -8.63
CA GLU A 98 8.09 -25.94 -9.51
C GLU A 98 7.39 -24.79 -8.76
N LYS A 99 7.77 -24.54 -7.52
CA LYS A 99 7.09 -23.57 -6.63
C LYS A 99 5.57 -23.83 -6.52
N SER A 100 5.16 -25.09 -6.52
CA SER A 100 3.76 -25.46 -6.41
C SER A 100 3.29 -25.51 -4.95
N ILE A 101 2.17 -24.84 -4.67
CA ILE A 101 1.49 -24.89 -3.36
C ILE A 101 0.84 -26.28 -3.12
N ALA A 102 0.55 -27.02 -4.18
CA ALA A 102 -0.07 -28.34 -4.07
C ALA A 102 0.82 -29.39 -3.39
N ASP A 103 2.13 -29.20 -3.39
CA ASP A 103 3.08 -30.20 -2.89
C ASP A 103 3.10 -30.34 -1.36
N LYS A 104 2.68 -29.30 -0.62
CA LYS A 104 2.66 -29.29 0.87
C LYS A 104 3.86 -29.97 1.51
N LEU A 105 5.05 -29.59 1.03
CA LEU A 105 6.30 -30.23 1.42
C LEU A 105 6.77 -29.70 2.79
N GLN A 106 6.81 -30.58 3.78
CA GLN A 106 7.46 -30.31 5.06
C GLN A 106 8.89 -30.82 5.08
N THR A 107 9.86 -29.92 5.08
CA THR A 107 11.29 -30.23 5.19
C THR A 107 11.79 -29.99 6.61
N GLU A 108 13.01 -30.43 6.91
CA GLU A 108 13.64 -30.09 8.19
C GLU A 108 13.81 -28.56 8.34
N GLU A 109 14.10 -27.83 7.25
CA GLU A 109 14.15 -26.36 7.27
C GLU A 109 12.79 -25.75 7.60
N SER A 110 11.69 -26.19 6.95
CA SER A 110 10.36 -25.66 7.20
C SER A 110 9.86 -25.97 8.61
N LYS A 111 10.18 -27.14 9.14
CA LYS A 111 9.83 -27.53 10.52
C LYS A 111 10.62 -26.77 11.58
N ALA A 112 11.82 -26.30 11.25
CA ALA A 112 12.65 -25.51 12.14
C ALA A 112 12.19 -24.06 12.27
N LEU A 113 11.34 -23.57 11.36
CA LEU A 113 10.74 -22.25 11.41
C LEU A 113 9.51 -22.25 12.32
N GLU A 114 9.37 -21.21 13.11
CA GLU A 114 8.23 -21.00 14.01
C GLU A 114 7.35 -19.85 13.52
N LEU A 115 6.07 -20.13 13.30
CA LEU A 115 5.09 -19.10 13.05
C LEU A 115 4.60 -18.52 14.38
N VAL A 116 4.86 -17.23 14.58
CA VAL A 116 4.40 -16.48 15.76
C VAL A 116 3.22 -15.60 15.32
N ASN A 117 2.02 -15.88 15.86
CA ASN A 117 0.79 -15.19 15.46
C ASN A 117 0.52 -13.91 16.27
N ASP A 118 1.14 -13.75 17.41
CA ASP A 118 0.86 -12.72 18.41
C ASP A 118 2.10 -11.88 18.76
N TYR A 119 2.98 -11.66 17.78
CA TYR A 119 4.18 -10.86 17.99
C TYR A 119 3.79 -9.37 18.13
N PRO A 120 4.16 -8.69 19.25
CA PRO A 120 3.75 -7.32 19.47
C PRO A 120 4.31 -6.37 18.40
N VAL A 121 3.47 -5.52 17.81
CA VAL A 121 3.93 -4.50 16.84
C VAL A 121 4.92 -3.53 17.48
N LYS A 122 4.77 -3.26 18.76
CA LYS A 122 5.69 -2.45 19.55
C LYS A 122 7.12 -3.02 19.63
N ALA A 123 7.26 -4.34 19.56
CA ALA A 123 8.57 -5.01 19.52
C ALA A 123 9.18 -5.04 18.12
N TRP A 124 8.36 -4.90 17.09
CA TRP A 124 8.79 -4.90 15.68
C TRP A 124 9.25 -3.51 15.20
N TYR A 125 8.46 -2.47 15.46
CA TYR A 125 8.77 -1.12 15.02
C TYR A 125 9.68 -0.41 16.02
N ALA A 126 10.68 0.32 15.52
CA ALA A 126 11.65 1.01 16.34
C ALA A 126 11.04 2.13 17.20
N SER A 127 9.93 2.72 16.72
CA SER A 127 9.24 3.82 17.40
C SER A 127 7.76 3.85 17.03
N PHE A 128 6.98 4.63 17.76
CA PHE A 128 5.58 4.89 17.43
C PHE A 128 5.45 5.60 16.07
N GLU A 129 6.34 6.50 15.75
CA GLU A 129 6.39 7.19 14.46
C GLU A 129 6.59 6.20 13.31
N ALA A 130 7.55 5.27 13.43
CA ALA A 130 7.78 4.22 12.45
C ALA A 130 6.54 3.32 12.27
N TYR A 131 5.85 2.99 13.35
CA TYR A 131 4.59 2.25 13.29
C TYR A 131 3.51 3.02 12.52
N CYS A 132 3.34 4.31 12.79
CA CYS A 132 2.36 5.14 12.08
C CYS A 132 2.65 5.22 10.59
N GLU A 133 3.90 5.45 10.21
CA GLU A 133 4.30 5.59 8.81
C GLU A 133 4.27 4.26 8.04
N GLU A 134 4.91 3.23 8.58
CA GLU A 134 5.15 1.98 7.86
C GLU A 134 3.98 1.00 7.96
N HIS A 135 3.34 0.91 9.12
CA HIS A 135 2.26 -0.05 9.35
C HIS A 135 0.89 0.51 9.02
N ARG A 136 0.63 1.75 9.43
CA ARG A 136 -0.67 2.40 9.20
C ARG A 136 -0.72 3.24 7.92
N GLY A 137 0.42 3.65 7.38
CA GLY A 137 0.50 4.55 6.23
C GLY A 137 -0.01 5.96 6.56
N TYR A 138 0.10 6.36 7.81
CA TYR A 138 -0.32 7.69 8.26
C TYR A 138 0.75 8.73 7.94
N ILE A 139 0.31 9.96 7.82
CA ILE A 139 1.15 11.15 7.72
C ILE A 139 1.04 11.96 9.01
N GLN A 140 2.06 12.75 9.31
CA GLN A 140 2.03 13.67 10.43
C GLN A 140 1.69 15.08 9.93
N ASP A 141 0.75 15.75 10.59
CA ASP A 141 0.41 17.14 10.28
C ASP A 141 1.38 18.12 10.92
N SER A 142 1.14 19.43 10.74
CA SER A 142 1.97 20.50 11.29
C SER A 142 1.91 20.61 12.82
N GLU A 143 0.90 20.04 13.46
CA GLU A 143 0.70 20.01 14.91
C GLU A 143 1.28 18.74 15.55
N GLY A 144 1.80 17.83 14.77
CA GLY A 144 2.35 16.56 15.23
C GLY A 144 1.32 15.46 15.40
N LEU A 145 0.11 15.62 14.88
CA LEU A 145 -0.95 14.63 14.90
C LEU A 145 -0.77 13.61 13.76
N TRP A 146 -1.11 12.36 14.02
CA TRP A 146 -1.01 11.26 13.06
C TRP A 146 -2.37 10.90 12.48
N GLY A 147 -2.43 10.77 11.16
CA GLY A 147 -3.68 10.45 10.47
C GLY A 147 -3.51 10.36 8.98
N TYR A 148 -4.58 10.57 8.26
CA TYR A 148 -4.58 10.57 6.81
C TYR A 148 -5.40 11.73 6.25
N THR A 149 -5.08 12.12 5.01
CA THR A 149 -5.90 13.09 4.28
C THR A 149 -6.87 12.36 3.37
N TYR A 150 -8.07 12.87 3.28
CA TYR A 150 -9.11 12.37 2.39
C TYR A 150 -9.88 13.52 1.75
N ASN A 151 -10.56 13.21 0.65
CA ASN A 151 -11.49 14.15 0.03
C ASN A 151 -12.89 13.80 0.50
N PRO A 152 -13.62 14.72 1.17
CA PRO A 152 -14.94 14.47 1.75
C PRO A 152 -16.07 14.35 0.73
N ASN A 153 -15.83 14.50 -0.58
CA ASN A 153 -16.84 14.45 -1.64
C ASN A 153 -17.02 13.08 -2.27
#